data_45cb183dc31187db6684f182e0bc2283
#
_entry.id   45cb183dc31187db6684f182e0bc2283
#
_cell.length_a   1.000
_cell.length_b   1.000
_cell.length_c   1.000
_cell.angle_alpha   90.00
_cell.angle_beta   90.00
_cell.angle_gamma   90.00
#
_symmetry.space_group_name_H-M   'P 1'
#
loop_
_entity.id
_entity.type
_entity.pdbx_description
1 polymer ?
#
loop_
_entity_poly.entity_id
_entity_poly.type
_entity_poly.pdbx_seq_one_letter_code
_entity_poly.pdbx_strand_id
1 'polypeptide(L)'
;MASKGKPKPKPRPRGGAFRGIADAGFRKFQSREALGMYIDNPSAYMGTRQLGSTPANADSALTVAGQVICYDDHFVSIHDKFPKASVHALLLPRDPDVYKEHPIVLLSRRDEAGEAFRQAVCVEAEKLRTILAGELQRRFGQFSAADAAREAVLRGDAELDGELPAGRDWSKEVIMGVHARPSMNHVHVHVFSRDMHSEKMRHRKHYNSFTTPFLVQLDEFPLAPDDPRQPFAVRTQGGLSSETADDAGDNRDMKCWRCGRNFGNRFQELKRHLDVEFEAWKKE
;
A
#
# COMPACT_ATOMS: atom_id res chain seq x y z
N MET A 1 -29.07 4.69 -72.20
CA MET A 1 -28.13 5.52 -71.34
C MET A 1 -27.63 4.66 -70.19
N ALA A 2 -26.39 4.24 -70.29
CA ALA A 2 -25.80 3.30 -69.35
C ALA A 2 -25.09 4.07 -68.16
N SER A 3 -25.49 3.81 -66.94
CA SER A 3 -24.94 4.37 -65.76
C SER A 3 -23.60 3.70 -65.42
N LYS A 4 -22.50 4.49 -65.39
CA LYS A 4 -21.17 4.05 -65.00
C LYS A 4 -21.04 3.96 -63.47
N GLY A 5 -20.90 2.75 -62.97
CA GLY A 5 -20.62 2.49 -61.54
C GLY A 5 -19.22 2.96 -61.16
N LYS A 6 -19.09 3.62 -59.98
CA LYS A 6 -17.81 4.04 -59.38
C LYS A 6 -17.04 2.83 -58.85
N PRO A 7 -15.71 2.77 -58.97
CA PRO A 7 -14.91 1.66 -58.47
C PRO A 7 -14.82 1.68 -56.94
N LYS A 8 -14.88 0.48 -56.32
CA LYS A 8 -14.70 0.28 -54.86
C LYS A 8 -13.24 0.51 -54.46
N PRO A 9 -12.99 1.12 -53.30
CA PRO A 9 -11.63 1.33 -52.84
C PRO A 9 -10.94 0.01 -52.41
N LYS A 10 -9.65 -0.12 -52.75
CA LYS A 10 -8.82 -1.27 -52.41
C LYS A 10 -8.58 -1.32 -50.88
N PRO A 11 -8.49 -2.52 -50.27
CA PRO A 11 -8.19 -2.66 -48.85
C PRO A 11 -6.75 -2.21 -48.55
N ARG A 12 -6.57 -1.44 -47.45
CA ARG A 12 -5.25 -1.03 -46.95
C ARG A 12 -4.51 -2.26 -46.39
N PRO A 13 -3.17 -2.36 -46.55
CA PRO A 13 -2.39 -3.44 -45.97
C PRO A 13 -2.45 -3.36 -44.46
N ARG A 14 -2.71 -4.50 -43.80
CA ARG A 14 -2.60 -4.64 -42.33
C ARG A 14 -1.14 -4.52 -41.95
N GLY A 15 -0.75 -3.38 -41.39
CA GLY A 15 0.53 -3.21 -40.77
C GLY A 15 0.66 -4.21 -39.63
N GLY A 16 1.61 -5.12 -39.72
CA GLY A 16 2.01 -6.01 -38.61
C GLY A 16 2.58 -5.14 -37.49
N ALA A 17 1.83 -5.02 -36.43
CA ALA A 17 2.31 -4.33 -35.23
C ALA A 17 3.43 -5.16 -34.60
N PHE A 18 4.63 -4.62 -34.57
CA PHE A 18 5.67 -5.02 -33.63
C PHE A 18 5.11 -4.76 -32.23
N ARG A 19 4.49 -5.77 -31.62
CA ARG A 19 4.17 -5.74 -30.19
C ARG A 19 5.45 -6.08 -29.44
N GLY A 20 6.16 -5.03 -29.06
CA GLY A 20 7.42 -5.15 -28.36
C GLY A 20 7.28 -5.63 -26.91
N ILE A 21 8.38 -6.10 -26.36
CA ILE A 21 8.59 -6.58 -24.99
C ILE A 21 8.08 -5.58 -23.92
N ALA A 22 8.02 -4.29 -24.23
CA ALA A 22 7.45 -3.25 -23.37
C ALA A 22 5.96 -3.43 -23.03
N ASP A 23 5.14 -3.99 -23.94
CA ASP A 23 3.70 -4.19 -23.71
C ASP A 23 3.43 -5.36 -22.75
N ALA A 24 4.30 -6.38 -22.72
CA ALA A 24 4.22 -7.49 -21.79
C ALA A 24 4.56 -7.06 -20.34
N GLY A 25 5.56 -6.18 -20.18
CA GLY A 25 5.93 -5.61 -18.88
C GLY A 25 4.85 -4.71 -18.28
N PHE A 26 4.23 -3.85 -19.12
CA PHE A 26 3.14 -2.97 -18.69
C PHE A 26 1.89 -3.75 -18.26
N ARG A 27 1.53 -4.84 -18.96
CA ARG A 27 0.43 -5.74 -18.58
C ARG A 27 0.72 -6.47 -17.28
N LYS A 28 1.97 -6.87 -17.02
CA LYS A 28 2.39 -7.52 -15.76
C LYS A 28 2.21 -6.59 -14.56
N PHE A 29 2.44 -5.29 -14.72
CA PHE A 29 2.18 -4.28 -13.67
C PHE A 29 0.70 -4.06 -13.35
N GLN A 30 -0.20 -4.34 -14.26
CA GLN A 30 -1.65 -4.27 -14.06
C GLN A 30 -2.26 -5.61 -13.66
N SER A 31 -1.49 -6.70 -13.70
CA SER A 31 -1.97 -8.02 -13.34
C SER A 31 -1.96 -8.23 -11.82
N ARG A 32 -2.82 -9.12 -11.34
CA ARG A 32 -2.86 -9.55 -9.93
C ARG A 32 -1.55 -10.21 -9.47
N GLU A 33 -0.66 -10.56 -10.40
CA GLU A 33 0.66 -11.17 -10.17
C GLU A 33 1.81 -10.15 -10.13
N ALA A 34 1.53 -8.86 -10.17
CA ALA A 34 2.57 -7.83 -10.33
C ALA A 34 3.58 -7.76 -9.16
N LEU A 35 3.24 -8.28 -7.99
CA LEU A 35 4.14 -8.30 -6.82
C LEU A 35 5.22 -9.38 -6.92
N GLY A 36 5.00 -10.46 -7.70
CA GLY A 36 5.95 -11.57 -7.85
C GLY A 36 7.33 -11.14 -8.32
N MET A 37 7.41 -10.12 -9.17
CA MET A 37 8.70 -9.61 -9.67
C MET A 37 9.64 -9.11 -8.55
N TYR A 38 9.09 -8.52 -7.49
CA TYR A 38 9.87 -8.05 -6.33
C TYR A 38 10.25 -9.19 -5.40
N ILE A 39 9.39 -10.21 -5.29
CA ILE A 39 9.62 -11.42 -4.50
C ILE A 39 10.74 -12.24 -5.11
N ASP A 40 10.69 -12.46 -6.43
CA ASP A 40 11.64 -13.34 -7.16
C ASP A 40 13.04 -12.70 -7.26
N ASN A 41 13.12 -11.39 -7.53
CA ASN A 41 14.41 -10.71 -7.73
C ASN A 41 14.40 -9.29 -7.13
N PRO A 42 14.42 -9.15 -5.80
CA PRO A 42 14.36 -7.84 -5.14
C PRO A 42 15.57 -6.96 -5.45
N SER A 43 16.76 -7.54 -5.64
CA SER A 43 17.99 -6.78 -5.93
C SER A 43 17.91 -5.97 -7.21
N ALA A 44 17.16 -6.45 -8.22
CA ALA A 44 16.96 -5.73 -9.48
C ALA A 44 16.16 -4.41 -9.32
N TYR A 45 15.48 -4.22 -8.20
CA TYR A 45 14.59 -3.09 -7.93
C TYR A 45 15.07 -2.21 -6.75
N MET A 46 16.25 -2.51 -6.21
CA MET A 46 16.96 -1.60 -5.30
C MET A 46 17.46 -0.40 -6.08
N GLY A 47 17.24 0.81 -5.54
CA GLY A 47 17.75 2.03 -6.16
C GLY A 47 19.28 2.07 -6.14
N THR A 48 19.93 2.06 -7.30
CA THR A 48 21.32 2.49 -7.41
C THR A 48 21.32 4.00 -7.42
N ARG A 49 21.88 4.66 -6.39
CA ARG A 49 22.32 6.04 -6.50
C ARG A 49 23.48 6.09 -7.52
N GLN A 50 23.18 6.21 -8.80
CA GLN A 50 24.16 6.70 -9.75
C GLN A 50 24.25 8.22 -9.58
N LEU A 51 25.34 8.67 -8.95
CA LEU A 51 25.75 10.05 -9.08
C LEU A 51 26.17 10.28 -10.54
N GLY A 52 25.39 11.10 -11.25
CA GLY A 52 25.81 11.72 -12.52
C GLY A 52 25.46 10.93 -13.77
N SER A 53 24.23 11.02 -14.23
CA SER A 53 23.85 11.16 -15.64
C SER A 53 22.35 11.42 -15.72
N THR A 54 21.96 12.55 -16.29
CA THR A 54 20.58 12.85 -16.67
C THR A 54 20.25 12.12 -17.97
N PRO A 55 19.33 11.13 -17.97
CA PRO A 55 18.86 10.55 -19.21
C PRO A 55 17.62 11.31 -19.72
N ALA A 56 17.63 11.62 -20.99
CA ALA A 56 16.61 12.40 -21.69
C ALA A 56 15.26 11.71 -21.92
N ASN A 57 14.96 10.57 -21.26
CA ASN A 57 13.67 9.88 -21.31
C ASN A 57 13.38 9.20 -19.97
N ALA A 58 13.15 10.02 -18.94
CA ALA A 58 13.12 9.60 -17.53
C ALA A 58 11.80 8.92 -17.06
N ASP A 59 10.71 8.96 -17.84
CA ASP A 59 9.38 8.63 -17.30
C ASP A 59 9.06 7.13 -17.19
N SER A 60 9.78 6.25 -17.86
CA SER A 60 9.41 4.83 -17.93
C SER A 60 10.33 3.90 -17.15
N ALA A 61 11.63 4.18 -17.03
CA ALA A 61 12.60 3.32 -16.37
C ALA A 61 12.82 3.66 -14.88
N LEU A 62 12.64 4.93 -14.49
CA LEU A 62 12.83 5.44 -13.14
C LEU A 62 11.72 5.02 -12.15
N THR A 63 10.59 4.52 -12.62
CA THR A 63 9.45 4.14 -11.77
C THR A 63 9.59 2.76 -11.13
N VAL A 64 10.60 1.98 -11.46
CA VAL A 64 10.81 0.63 -10.93
C VAL A 64 12.08 0.52 -10.08
N ALA A 65 13.14 1.21 -10.45
CA ALA A 65 14.36 1.29 -9.64
C ALA A 65 14.08 2.10 -8.36
N GLY A 66 14.44 1.55 -7.19
CA GLY A 66 14.16 2.19 -5.90
C GLY A 66 12.80 1.86 -5.30
N GLN A 67 12.05 0.90 -5.88
CA GLN A 67 10.82 0.42 -5.26
C GLN A 67 11.08 -0.46 -4.03
N VAL A 68 12.17 -1.23 -4.01
CA VAL A 68 12.55 -2.06 -2.87
C VAL A 68 13.23 -1.20 -1.81
N ILE A 69 12.71 -1.25 -0.58
CA ILE A 69 13.23 -0.56 0.61
C ILE A 69 14.34 -1.40 1.23
N CYS A 70 14.02 -2.66 1.55
CA CYS A 70 14.95 -3.66 2.07
C CYS A 70 14.43 -5.07 1.76
N TYR A 71 15.31 -6.06 1.86
CA TYR A 71 14.93 -7.47 1.73
C TYR A 71 15.96 -8.36 2.42
N ASP A 72 15.51 -9.58 2.76
CA ASP A 72 16.33 -10.69 3.17
C ASP A 72 15.87 -11.98 2.44
N ASP A 73 16.24 -13.16 2.95
CA ASP A 73 15.85 -14.43 2.33
C ASP A 73 14.35 -14.74 2.51
N HIS A 74 13.69 -14.16 3.50
CA HIS A 74 12.32 -14.45 3.90
C HIS A 74 11.30 -13.38 3.49
N PHE A 75 11.71 -12.11 3.45
CA PHE A 75 10.82 -10.99 3.18
C PHE A 75 11.43 -9.96 2.23
N VAL A 76 10.55 -9.23 1.56
CA VAL A 76 10.90 -8.02 0.82
C VAL A 76 9.92 -6.91 1.15
N SER A 77 10.45 -5.73 1.47
CA SER A 77 9.70 -4.50 1.72
C SER A 77 9.82 -3.57 0.53
N ILE A 78 8.68 -3.09 0.02
CA ILE A 78 8.63 -2.21 -1.15
C ILE A 78 7.78 -0.97 -0.89
N HIS A 79 8.05 0.12 -1.59
CA HIS A 79 7.11 1.24 -1.66
C HIS A 79 5.84 0.82 -2.42
N ASP A 80 4.65 1.17 -1.90
CA ASP A 80 3.42 0.97 -2.67
C ASP A 80 3.42 1.91 -3.88
N LYS A 81 3.24 1.34 -5.08
CA LYS A 81 3.15 2.11 -6.33
C LYS A 81 1.98 3.09 -6.36
N PHE A 82 0.94 2.81 -5.58
CA PHE A 82 -0.28 3.61 -5.51
C PHE A 82 -0.60 4.00 -4.06
N PRO A 83 0.30 4.73 -3.37
CA PRO A 83 0.18 5.00 -1.95
C PRO A 83 -1.17 5.67 -1.62
N LYS A 84 -1.74 5.33 -0.47
CA LYS A 84 -3.02 5.89 0.00
C LYS A 84 -2.83 6.88 1.14
N ALA A 85 -1.60 7.02 1.60
CA ALA A 85 -1.17 7.90 2.68
C ALA A 85 0.17 8.55 2.31
N SER A 86 0.67 9.46 3.11
CA SER A 86 1.96 10.17 2.90
C SER A 86 3.14 9.23 2.82
N VAL A 87 3.14 8.17 3.61
CA VAL A 87 4.03 7.02 3.48
C VAL A 87 3.21 5.74 3.38
N HIS A 88 3.57 4.85 2.48
CA HIS A 88 2.88 3.58 2.28
C HIS A 88 3.84 2.57 1.67
N ALA A 89 4.07 1.50 2.39
CA ALA A 89 4.91 0.37 1.98
C ALA A 89 4.13 -0.94 2.06
N LEU A 90 4.65 -1.95 1.40
CA LEU A 90 4.16 -3.33 1.43
C LEU A 90 5.28 -4.23 1.93
N LEU A 91 4.96 -5.11 2.86
CA LEU A 91 5.81 -6.22 3.27
C LEU A 91 5.29 -7.50 2.62
N LEU A 92 6.16 -8.22 1.93
CA LEU A 92 5.84 -9.42 1.14
C LEU A 92 6.68 -10.59 1.64
N PRO A 93 6.08 -11.76 1.98
CA PRO A 93 6.85 -12.97 2.19
C PRO A 93 7.40 -13.48 0.85
N ARG A 94 8.59 -14.11 0.89
CA ARG A 94 9.27 -14.67 -0.28
C ARG A 94 9.13 -16.19 -0.39
N ASP A 95 8.66 -16.84 0.66
CA ASP A 95 8.45 -18.28 0.68
C ASP A 95 7.37 -18.69 -0.34
N PRO A 96 7.72 -19.50 -1.38
CA PRO A 96 6.80 -19.93 -2.42
C PRO A 96 5.62 -20.78 -1.90
N ASP A 97 5.75 -21.40 -0.74
CA ASP A 97 4.70 -22.23 -0.16
C ASP A 97 3.57 -21.39 0.46
N VAL A 98 3.85 -20.14 0.82
CA VAL A 98 2.87 -19.27 1.52
C VAL A 98 2.51 -17.99 0.76
N TYR A 99 3.37 -17.47 -0.10
CA TYR A 99 3.19 -16.13 -0.67
C TYR A 99 1.94 -15.95 -1.56
N LYS A 100 1.27 -17.02 -1.96
CA LYS A 100 0.00 -17.00 -2.72
C LYS A 100 -1.22 -17.44 -1.91
N GLU A 101 -1.06 -17.70 -0.63
CA GLU A 101 -2.19 -18.03 0.22
C GLU A 101 -3.07 -16.79 0.48
N HIS A 102 -4.27 -17.03 0.98
CA HIS A 102 -5.11 -15.90 1.41
C HIS A 102 -4.58 -15.35 2.75
N PRO A 103 -4.25 -14.04 2.86
CA PRO A 103 -3.58 -13.47 4.03
C PRO A 103 -4.35 -13.71 5.34
N ILE A 104 -5.70 -13.64 5.32
CA ILE A 104 -6.50 -13.91 6.51
C ILE A 104 -6.36 -15.37 6.96
N VAL A 105 -6.38 -16.33 6.02
CA VAL A 105 -6.25 -17.75 6.34
C VAL A 105 -4.86 -18.02 6.91
N LEU A 106 -3.82 -17.55 6.23
CA LEU A 106 -2.43 -17.74 6.61
C LEU A 106 -2.13 -17.17 8.00
N LEU A 107 -2.52 -15.92 8.25
CA LEU A 107 -2.28 -15.25 9.53
C LEU A 107 -3.23 -15.75 10.67
N SER A 108 -4.32 -16.44 10.33
CA SER A 108 -5.21 -17.02 11.34
C SER A 108 -4.91 -18.49 11.69
N ARG A 109 -3.88 -19.10 11.08
CA ARG A 109 -3.42 -20.43 11.44
C ARG A 109 -3.06 -20.49 12.94
N ARG A 110 -3.46 -21.60 13.60
CA ARG A 110 -3.25 -21.81 15.05
C ARG A 110 -2.25 -22.94 15.33
N ASP A 111 -1.68 -23.52 14.30
CA ASP A 111 -0.58 -24.48 14.40
C ASP A 111 0.75 -23.77 14.65
N GLU A 112 1.77 -24.50 15.04
CA GLU A 112 3.09 -23.98 15.35
C GLU A 112 3.71 -23.22 14.17
N ALA A 113 3.54 -23.73 12.94
CA ALA A 113 4.04 -23.07 11.73
C ALA A 113 3.32 -21.71 11.47
N GLY A 114 2.01 -21.66 11.67
CA GLY A 114 1.24 -20.41 11.54
C GLY A 114 1.60 -19.38 12.60
N GLU A 115 1.86 -19.81 13.84
CA GLU A 115 2.30 -18.92 14.90
C GLU A 115 3.70 -18.37 14.63
N ALA A 116 4.64 -19.21 14.24
CA ALA A 116 6.00 -18.80 13.86
C ALA A 116 5.98 -17.83 12.68
N PHE A 117 5.16 -18.10 11.66
CA PHE A 117 5.00 -17.20 10.51
C PHE A 117 4.43 -15.83 10.92
N ARG A 118 3.36 -15.80 11.74
CA ARG A 118 2.80 -14.54 12.28
C ARG A 118 3.84 -13.73 13.03
N GLN A 119 4.59 -14.39 13.90
CA GLN A 119 5.64 -13.73 14.68
C GLN A 119 6.70 -13.12 13.76
N ALA A 120 7.15 -13.86 12.74
CA ALA A 120 8.10 -13.36 11.75
C ALA A 120 7.55 -12.13 10.99
N VAL A 121 6.29 -12.20 10.54
CA VAL A 121 5.61 -11.06 9.89
C VAL A 121 5.55 -9.85 10.82
N CYS A 122 5.18 -10.02 12.08
CA CYS A 122 5.12 -8.94 13.05
C CYS A 122 6.49 -8.28 13.27
N VAL A 123 7.55 -9.09 13.42
CA VAL A 123 8.92 -8.58 13.59
C VAL A 123 9.36 -7.74 12.39
N GLU A 124 9.13 -8.23 11.16
CA GLU A 124 9.52 -7.50 9.96
C GLU A 124 8.65 -6.26 9.72
N ALA A 125 7.36 -6.35 10.00
CA ALA A 125 6.46 -5.19 9.92
C ALA A 125 6.85 -4.08 10.92
N GLU A 126 7.31 -4.44 12.13
CA GLU A 126 7.82 -3.48 13.12
C GLU A 126 9.11 -2.78 12.67
N LYS A 127 10.04 -3.51 12.03
CA LYS A 127 11.22 -2.90 11.42
C LYS A 127 10.80 -1.89 10.34
N LEU A 128 9.86 -2.28 9.49
CA LEU A 128 9.34 -1.39 8.44
C LEU A 128 8.58 -0.21 9.03
N ARG A 129 7.80 -0.39 10.11
CA ARG A 129 7.15 0.69 10.86
C ARG A 129 8.17 1.72 11.36
N THR A 130 9.29 1.26 11.91
CA THR A 130 10.38 2.13 12.38
C THR A 130 10.97 2.96 11.23
N ILE A 131 11.20 2.34 10.06
CA ILE A 131 11.69 3.05 8.86
C ILE A 131 10.69 4.12 8.42
N LEU A 132 9.39 3.78 8.34
CA LEU A 132 8.35 4.72 7.93
C LEU A 132 8.12 5.84 8.95
N ALA A 133 8.22 5.54 10.24
CA ALA A 133 8.18 6.54 11.32
C ALA A 133 9.33 7.55 11.18
N GLY A 134 10.55 7.08 10.91
CA GLY A 134 11.69 7.94 10.62
C GLY A 134 11.47 8.82 9.37
N GLU A 135 10.83 8.28 8.32
CA GLU A 135 10.50 9.06 7.13
C GLU A 135 9.41 10.10 7.40
N LEU A 136 8.41 9.79 8.25
CA LEU A 136 7.42 10.76 8.70
C LEU A 136 8.07 11.90 9.50
N GLN A 137 8.94 11.57 10.45
CA GLN A 137 9.71 12.55 11.22
C GLN A 137 10.55 13.44 10.30
N ARG A 138 11.27 12.84 9.34
CA ARG A 138 12.09 13.59 8.37
C ARG A 138 11.26 14.56 7.52
N ARG A 139 10.04 14.18 7.12
CA ARG A 139 9.16 15.01 6.29
C ARG A 139 8.44 16.08 7.10
N PHE A 140 7.98 15.73 8.28
CA PHE A 140 6.97 16.51 9.00
C PHE A 140 7.42 17.01 10.37
N GLY A 141 8.55 16.52 10.93
CA GLY A 141 9.05 16.92 12.25
C GLY A 141 9.19 18.43 12.40
N GLN A 142 9.67 19.12 11.35
CA GLN A 142 9.79 20.57 11.36
C GLN A 142 8.47 21.34 11.56
N PHE A 143 7.32 20.69 11.34
CA PHE A 143 5.99 21.29 11.51
C PHE A 143 5.34 20.89 12.85
N SER A 144 5.81 19.81 13.47
CA SER A 144 5.25 19.24 14.68
C SER A 144 5.63 20.07 15.90
N ALA A 145 4.63 20.44 16.69
CA ALA A 145 4.87 21.14 17.96
C ALA A 145 5.62 20.26 18.97
N ALA A 146 5.36 18.94 18.95
CA ALA A 146 6.05 17.99 19.80
C ALA A 146 7.52 17.80 19.42
N ASP A 147 7.89 18.01 18.16
CA ASP A 147 9.27 17.92 17.68
C ASP A 147 10.04 19.25 17.82
N ALA A 148 9.40 20.36 18.22
CA ALA A 148 9.98 21.70 18.16
C ALA A 148 11.33 21.82 18.91
N ALA A 149 11.43 21.24 20.13
CA ALA A 149 12.67 21.24 20.89
C ALA A 149 13.79 20.44 20.21
N ARG A 150 13.45 19.26 19.69
CA ARG A 150 14.37 18.40 18.91
C ARG A 150 14.86 19.09 17.66
N GLU A 151 13.98 19.70 16.90
CA GLU A 151 14.29 20.42 15.67
C GLU A 151 15.17 21.66 15.93
N ALA A 152 14.95 22.36 17.07
CA ALA A 152 15.79 23.49 17.46
C ALA A 152 17.25 23.06 17.68
N VAL A 153 17.47 21.93 18.38
CA VAL A 153 18.82 21.37 18.58
C VAL A 153 19.42 20.93 17.24
N LEU A 154 18.66 20.21 16.40
CA LEU A 154 19.17 19.71 15.11
C LEU A 154 19.54 20.85 14.14
N ARG A 155 18.89 22.01 14.23
CA ARG A 155 19.22 23.21 13.44
C ARG A 155 20.34 24.06 14.05
N GLY A 156 20.73 23.78 15.28
CA GLY A 156 21.69 24.59 16.02
C GLY A 156 21.09 25.87 16.66
N ASP A 157 19.77 25.96 16.74
CA ASP A 157 19.05 27.07 17.38
C ASP A 157 19.00 26.91 18.91
N ALA A 158 19.30 25.71 19.42
CA ALA A 158 19.41 25.39 20.83
C ALA A 158 20.61 24.49 21.09
N GLU A 159 21.21 24.60 22.30
CA GLU A 159 22.31 23.72 22.71
C GLU A 159 21.77 22.32 23.08
N LEU A 160 22.56 21.28 22.80
CA LEU A 160 22.28 19.92 23.25
C LEU A 160 22.75 19.76 24.69
N ASP A 161 21.80 19.67 25.62
CA ASP A 161 22.06 19.37 27.02
C ASP A 161 21.67 17.91 27.33
N GLY A 162 22.66 17.01 27.28
CA GLY A 162 22.42 15.57 27.44
C GLY A 162 21.94 14.87 26.19
N GLU A 163 20.78 14.20 26.27
CA GLU A 163 20.19 13.45 25.15
C GLU A 163 19.33 14.37 24.25
N LEU A 164 19.32 14.04 22.96
CA LEU A 164 18.46 14.73 22.01
C LEU A 164 16.97 14.55 22.39
N PRO A 165 16.18 15.63 22.49
CA PRO A 165 14.75 15.52 22.83
C PRO A 165 14.02 14.50 21.98
N ALA A 166 13.18 13.66 22.60
CA ALA A 166 12.52 12.52 21.95
C ALA A 166 11.61 12.95 20.78
N GLY A 167 10.88 14.07 20.95
CA GLY A 167 9.91 14.54 19.98
C GLY A 167 8.64 13.68 19.94
N ARG A 168 7.91 13.79 18.83
CA ARG A 168 6.68 13.02 18.58
C ARG A 168 7.02 11.55 18.30
N ASP A 169 6.23 10.66 18.89
CA ASP A 169 6.31 9.22 18.57
C ASP A 169 5.60 8.94 17.25
N TRP A 170 6.33 9.13 16.15
CA TRP A 170 5.83 8.89 14.80
C TRP A 170 5.48 7.43 14.51
N SER A 171 5.95 6.47 15.34
CA SER A 171 5.58 5.07 15.18
C SER A 171 4.09 4.82 15.43
N LYS A 172 3.47 5.60 16.31
CA LYS A 172 2.03 5.57 16.58
C LYS A 172 1.17 6.06 15.42
N GLU A 173 1.79 6.76 14.47
CA GLU A 173 1.13 7.25 13.28
C GLU A 173 1.14 6.23 12.12
N VAL A 174 1.78 5.07 12.31
CA VAL A 174 1.89 4.02 11.30
C VAL A 174 0.97 2.85 11.66
N ILE A 175 0.14 2.45 10.70
CA ILE A 175 -0.81 1.34 10.78
C ILE A 175 -0.25 0.18 9.97
N MET A 176 -0.44 -1.06 10.48
CA MET A 176 -0.03 -2.30 9.83
C MET A 176 -1.21 -3.26 9.73
N GLY A 177 -1.47 -3.80 8.55
CA GLY A 177 -2.58 -4.72 8.37
C GLY A 177 -2.66 -5.31 6.98
N VAL A 178 -3.59 -6.23 6.80
CA VAL A 178 -3.90 -6.88 5.53
C VAL A 178 -5.34 -6.61 5.13
N HIS A 179 -5.61 -6.61 3.83
CA HIS A 179 -6.98 -6.53 3.35
C HIS A 179 -7.71 -7.86 3.54
N ALA A 180 -8.92 -7.83 4.09
CA ALA A 180 -9.78 -9.01 4.21
C ALA A 180 -10.08 -9.66 2.84
N ARG A 181 -9.97 -8.88 1.75
CA ARG A 181 -10.10 -9.33 0.37
C ARG A 181 -9.08 -8.62 -0.49
N PRO A 182 -7.88 -9.20 -0.64
CA PRO A 182 -6.81 -8.57 -1.38
C PRO A 182 -7.13 -8.53 -2.89
N SER A 183 -6.74 -7.44 -3.53
CA SER A 183 -6.84 -7.28 -4.99
C SER A 183 -5.70 -7.98 -5.75
N MET A 184 -4.60 -8.27 -5.06
CA MET A 184 -3.42 -8.96 -5.59
C MET A 184 -3.39 -10.41 -5.09
N ASN A 185 -2.78 -11.32 -5.87
CA ASN A 185 -2.72 -12.74 -5.52
C ASN A 185 -1.63 -13.06 -4.48
N HIS A 186 -0.59 -12.21 -4.37
CA HIS A 186 0.47 -12.41 -3.40
C HIS A 186 0.06 -11.83 -2.04
N VAL A 187 0.42 -12.53 -0.98
CA VAL A 187 0.31 -12.01 0.39
C VAL A 187 1.10 -10.72 0.50
N HIS A 188 0.48 -9.71 1.03
CA HIS A 188 1.12 -8.43 1.32
C HIS A 188 0.50 -7.78 2.55
N VAL A 189 1.37 -7.30 3.42
CA VAL A 189 0.99 -6.49 4.57
C VAL A 189 1.19 -5.03 4.19
N HIS A 190 0.15 -4.24 4.36
CA HIS A 190 0.22 -2.79 4.23
C HIS A 190 0.82 -2.19 5.49
N VAL A 191 1.84 -1.35 5.34
CA VAL A 191 2.44 -0.54 6.41
C VAL A 191 2.40 0.91 5.94
N PHE A 192 1.62 1.77 6.60
CA PHE A 192 1.31 3.09 6.06
C PHE A 192 0.95 4.10 7.17
N SER A 193 1.10 5.40 6.89
CA SER A 193 0.67 6.44 7.81
C SER A 193 -0.86 6.62 7.81
N ARG A 194 -1.42 6.94 8.99
CA ARG A 194 -2.87 7.09 9.16
C ARG A 194 -3.49 8.32 8.48
N ASP A 195 -2.68 9.22 7.98
CA ASP A 195 -3.12 10.51 7.44
C ASP A 195 -4.07 10.43 6.23
N MET A 196 -4.08 9.31 5.51
CA MET A 196 -4.90 9.09 4.32
C MET A 196 -4.76 10.19 3.26
N HIS A 197 -3.65 10.94 3.28
CA HIS A 197 -3.37 12.05 2.39
C HIS A 197 -2.50 11.63 1.22
N SER A 198 -3.12 11.43 0.05
CA SER A 198 -2.43 11.00 -1.17
C SER A 198 -3.22 11.36 -2.44
N GLU A 199 -2.51 11.75 -3.50
CA GLU A 199 -3.10 11.90 -4.84
C GLU A 199 -3.62 10.59 -5.43
N LYS A 200 -3.11 9.44 -4.97
CA LYS A 200 -3.57 8.10 -5.38
C LYS A 200 -4.82 7.66 -4.63
N MET A 201 -5.26 8.41 -3.63
CA MET A 201 -6.57 8.27 -3.00
C MET A 201 -7.63 8.92 -3.93
N ARG A 202 -8.29 8.12 -4.78
CA ARG A 202 -9.11 8.64 -5.89
C ARG A 202 -10.61 8.39 -5.77
N HIS A 203 -11.04 7.43 -4.96
CA HIS A 203 -12.45 7.08 -4.80
C HIS A 203 -12.74 6.47 -3.43
N ARG A 204 -14.04 6.42 -3.08
CA ARG A 204 -14.56 5.87 -1.83
C ARG A 204 -13.97 4.50 -1.48
N LYS A 205 -13.88 3.58 -2.43
CA LYS A 205 -13.33 2.25 -2.21
C LYS A 205 -11.89 2.30 -1.70
N HIS A 206 -11.06 3.20 -2.24
CA HIS A 206 -9.69 3.39 -1.76
C HIS A 206 -9.64 3.84 -0.29
N TYR A 207 -10.54 4.74 0.11
CA TYR A 207 -10.60 5.22 1.49
C TYR A 207 -11.12 4.14 2.43
N ASN A 208 -12.28 3.54 2.09
CA ASN A 208 -12.93 2.55 2.93
C ASN A 208 -12.08 1.29 3.11
N SER A 209 -11.25 0.90 2.12
CA SER A 209 -10.39 -0.28 2.27
C SER A 209 -9.29 -0.12 3.32
N PHE A 210 -8.97 1.11 3.75
CA PHE A 210 -7.96 1.39 4.77
C PHE A 210 -8.52 1.95 6.08
N THR A 211 -9.79 2.38 6.10
CA THR A 211 -10.42 3.05 7.27
C THR A 211 -11.62 2.32 7.85
N THR A 212 -11.90 1.11 7.36
CA THR A 212 -12.98 0.24 7.84
C THR A 212 -12.42 -1.14 8.23
N PRO A 213 -13.22 -2.03 8.84
CA PRO A 213 -12.80 -3.41 9.11
C PRO A 213 -12.42 -4.25 7.87
N PHE A 214 -12.44 -3.67 6.67
CA PHE A 214 -11.84 -4.28 5.48
C PHE A 214 -10.32 -4.41 5.60
N LEU A 215 -9.67 -3.49 6.32
CA LEU A 215 -8.30 -3.63 6.80
C LEU A 215 -8.34 -4.34 8.15
N VAL A 216 -7.71 -5.51 8.21
CA VAL A 216 -7.50 -6.27 9.46
C VAL A 216 -6.11 -5.93 9.95
N GLN A 217 -6.00 -5.33 11.14
CA GLN A 217 -4.71 -4.97 11.71
C GLN A 217 -3.95 -6.22 12.18
N LEU A 218 -2.62 -6.16 12.19
CA LEU A 218 -1.79 -7.33 12.53
C LEU A 218 -2.00 -7.80 13.98
N ASP A 219 -2.32 -6.90 14.89
CA ASP A 219 -2.59 -7.20 16.30
C ASP A 219 -3.94 -7.89 16.55
N GLU A 220 -4.83 -7.91 15.54
CA GLU A 220 -6.10 -8.65 15.62
C GLU A 220 -5.94 -10.16 15.37
N PHE A 221 -4.81 -10.61 14.83
CA PHE A 221 -4.58 -12.01 14.49
C PHE A 221 -4.10 -12.85 15.70
N PRO A 222 -4.52 -14.13 15.79
CA PRO A 222 -5.32 -14.88 14.82
C PRO A 222 -6.83 -14.59 14.97
N LEU A 223 -7.54 -14.35 13.86
CA LEU A 223 -8.97 -14.15 13.89
C LEU A 223 -9.70 -15.41 14.35
N ALA A 224 -10.87 -15.21 14.98
CA ALA A 224 -11.77 -16.31 15.32
C ALA A 224 -12.29 -17.02 14.06
N PRO A 225 -12.57 -18.34 14.12
CA PRO A 225 -13.07 -19.06 12.94
C PRO A 225 -14.40 -18.53 12.38
N ASP A 226 -15.23 -17.93 13.23
CA ASP A 226 -16.53 -17.34 12.92
C ASP A 226 -16.46 -15.83 12.59
N ASP A 227 -15.25 -15.23 12.60
CA ASP A 227 -15.09 -13.83 12.24
C ASP A 227 -15.64 -13.56 10.83
N PRO A 228 -16.49 -12.52 10.65
CA PRO A 228 -17.11 -12.22 9.36
C PRO A 228 -16.10 -11.84 8.26
N ARG A 229 -14.85 -11.51 8.62
CA ARG A 229 -13.76 -11.20 7.69
C ARG A 229 -13.06 -12.44 7.15
N GLN A 230 -13.31 -13.64 7.72
CA GLN A 230 -12.79 -14.89 7.19
C GLN A 230 -13.28 -15.14 5.76
N PRO A 231 -12.46 -15.71 4.87
CA PRO A 231 -12.88 -16.10 3.52
C PRO A 231 -14.03 -17.12 3.55
N PHE A 232 -14.85 -17.11 2.52
CA PHE A 232 -16.05 -17.96 2.42
C PHE A 232 -15.78 -19.46 2.64
N ALA A 233 -14.66 -19.99 2.13
CA ALA A 233 -14.31 -21.41 2.28
C ALA A 233 -14.16 -21.87 3.76
N VAL A 234 -13.75 -20.95 4.65
CA VAL A 234 -13.64 -21.23 6.09
C VAL A 234 -15.00 -21.08 6.77
N ARG A 235 -15.87 -20.20 6.27
CA ARG A 235 -17.21 -19.92 6.81
C ARG A 235 -18.25 -20.97 6.48
N THR A 236 -18.13 -21.71 5.38
CA THR A 236 -19.10 -22.72 4.95
C THR A 236 -19.18 -23.96 5.83
N GLN A 237 -18.20 -24.19 6.69
CA GLN A 237 -18.32 -25.18 7.77
C GLN A 237 -19.32 -24.76 8.85
N GLY A 238 -19.80 -23.50 8.85
CA GLY A 238 -20.77 -22.93 9.78
C GLY A 238 -22.07 -22.36 9.17
N GLY A 239 -22.32 -22.51 7.89
CA GLY A 239 -23.67 -22.34 7.31
C GLY A 239 -24.22 -20.92 7.09
N LEU A 240 -23.45 -19.94 6.60
CA LEU A 240 -23.99 -18.62 6.17
C LEU A 240 -23.70 -18.32 4.70
N SER A 241 -24.73 -17.82 3.97
CA SER A 241 -24.72 -17.60 2.52
C SER A 241 -23.88 -16.42 2.04
N SER A 242 -23.39 -16.52 0.78
CA SER A 242 -22.35 -15.70 0.15
C SER A 242 -22.71 -14.26 -0.25
N GLU A 243 -23.96 -13.84 -0.12
CA GLU A 243 -24.45 -12.61 -0.79
C GLU A 243 -24.15 -11.29 -0.07
N THR A 244 -23.74 -11.32 1.21
CA THR A 244 -23.50 -10.09 1.99
C THR A 244 -22.04 -9.66 2.08
N ALA A 245 -21.14 -10.46 1.51
CA ALA A 245 -19.72 -10.30 1.76
C ALA A 245 -18.99 -9.39 0.74
N ASP A 246 -19.49 -9.27 -0.50
CA ASP A 246 -18.80 -8.51 -1.55
C ASP A 246 -18.96 -6.99 -1.45
N ASP A 247 -19.99 -6.53 -0.72
CA ASP A 247 -20.37 -5.12 -0.65
C ASP A 247 -19.97 -4.41 0.66
N ALA A 248 -19.48 -5.13 1.66
CA ALA A 248 -19.31 -4.60 3.00
C ALA A 248 -18.27 -3.48 3.15
N GLY A 249 -17.29 -3.37 2.23
CA GLY A 249 -16.33 -2.28 2.22
C GLY A 249 -16.75 -1.12 1.31
N ASP A 250 -17.51 -1.39 0.26
CA ASP A 250 -17.79 -0.43 -0.82
C ASP A 250 -19.00 0.48 -0.52
N ASN A 251 -19.97 0.02 0.26
CA ASN A 251 -21.22 0.74 0.56
C ASN A 251 -21.27 1.45 1.91
N ARG A 252 -20.23 1.35 2.73
CA ARG A 252 -20.19 2.04 4.02
C ARG A 252 -20.00 3.53 3.84
N ASP A 253 -20.69 4.34 4.69
CA ASP A 253 -20.42 5.75 4.79
C ASP A 253 -18.96 6.02 5.12
N MET A 254 -18.36 6.96 4.40
CA MET A 254 -17.02 7.44 4.70
C MET A 254 -17.05 8.34 5.92
N LYS A 255 -16.28 7.99 6.95
CA LYS A 255 -16.07 8.82 8.14
C LYS A 255 -14.59 9.27 8.19
N CYS A 256 -14.36 10.54 8.51
CA CYS A 256 -12.99 11.01 8.70
C CYS A 256 -12.31 10.19 9.80
N TRP A 257 -11.13 9.67 9.52
CA TRP A 257 -10.34 8.85 10.45
C TRP A 257 -9.97 9.61 11.74
N ARG A 258 -9.84 10.94 11.66
CA ARG A 258 -9.40 11.79 12.78
C ARG A 258 -10.57 12.37 13.57
N CYS A 259 -11.48 13.10 12.95
CA CYS A 259 -12.58 13.77 13.64
C CYS A 259 -13.91 13.00 13.65
N GLY A 260 -14.01 11.87 12.93
CA GLY A 260 -15.23 11.05 12.89
C GLY A 260 -16.37 11.61 12.04
N ARG A 261 -16.24 12.81 11.45
CA ARG A 261 -17.28 13.43 10.62
C ARG A 261 -17.70 12.50 9.48
N ASN A 262 -19.01 12.30 9.34
CA ASN A 262 -19.59 11.45 8.31
C ASN A 262 -19.80 12.24 7.00
N PHE A 263 -19.30 11.69 5.90
CA PHE A 263 -19.42 12.24 4.55
C PHE A 263 -20.35 11.41 3.64
N GLY A 264 -20.89 10.29 4.14
CA GLY A 264 -21.70 9.39 3.33
C GLY A 264 -20.90 8.88 2.13
N ASN A 265 -21.42 9.15 0.91
CA ASN A 265 -20.74 8.79 -0.35
C ASN A 265 -20.04 9.99 -1.04
N ARG A 266 -19.92 11.14 -0.37
CA ARG A 266 -19.39 12.38 -0.94
C ARG A 266 -17.86 12.42 -0.88
N PHE A 267 -17.22 11.62 -1.69
CA PHE A 267 -15.76 11.42 -1.68
C PHE A 267 -14.98 12.73 -1.88
N GLN A 268 -15.43 13.64 -2.75
CA GLN A 268 -14.72 14.89 -3.02
C GLN A 268 -14.77 15.86 -1.83
N GLU A 269 -15.86 15.83 -1.05
CA GLU A 269 -15.94 16.60 0.19
C GLU A 269 -15.02 16.03 1.27
N LEU A 270 -15.01 14.70 1.43
CA LEU A 270 -14.06 14.03 2.30
C LEU A 270 -12.62 14.39 1.91
N LYS A 271 -12.26 14.30 0.63
CA LYS A 271 -10.89 14.57 0.19
C LYS A 271 -10.44 15.98 0.56
N ARG A 272 -11.27 17.00 0.31
CA ARG A 272 -10.97 18.38 0.72
C ARG A 272 -10.88 18.54 2.24
N HIS A 273 -11.68 17.78 2.99
CA HIS A 273 -11.60 17.78 4.45
C HIS A 273 -10.32 17.11 4.94
N LEU A 274 -9.86 16.01 4.28
CA LEU A 274 -8.60 15.36 4.62
C LEU A 274 -7.39 16.26 4.39
N ASP A 275 -7.43 17.17 3.41
CA ASP A 275 -6.38 18.18 3.21
C ASP A 275 -6.25 19.09 4.45
N VAL A 276 -7.38 19.51 5.03
CA VAL A 276 -7.41 20.33 6.26
C VAL A 276 -6.94 19.54 7.48
N GLU A 277 -7.42 18.29 7.62
CA GLU A 277 -7.00 17.41 8.72
C GLU A 277 -5.52 17.06 8.66
N PHE A 278 -4.97 16.89 7.47
CA PHE A 278 -3.55 16.65 7.27
C PHE A 278 -2.69 17.83 7.75
N GLU A 279 -3.10 19.08 7.40
CA GLU A 279 -2.42 20.28 7.87
C GLU A 279 -2.46 20.44 9.41
N ALA A 280 -3.55 19.99 10.04
CA ALA A 280 -3.66 19.97 11.50
C ALA A 280 -2.81 18.83 12.13
N TRP A 281 -2.90 17.61 11.58
CA TRP A 281 -2.21 16.43 12.06
C TRP A 281 -0.69 16.58 12.05
N LYS A 282 -0.11 17.13 11.00
CA LYS A 282 1.36 17.28 10.92
C LYS A 282 1.92 18.30 11.92
N LYS A 283 1.07 19.11 12.54
CA LYS A 283 1.45 20.13 13.54
C LYS A 283 1.38 19.64 14.98
N GLU A 284 0.78 18.48 15.24
CA GLU A 284 0.76 17.84 16.56
C GLU A 284 2.16 17.39 16.99
#